data_252280cad0b469e6f30f8fd532178dc3
#
_entry.id   252280cad0b469e6f30f8fd532178dc3
#
_cell.length_a   1.000
_cell.length_b   1.000
_cell.length_c   1.000
_cell.angle_alpha   90.00
_cell.angle_beta   90.00
_cell.angle_gamma   90.00
#
_symmetry.space_group_name_H-M   'P 1'
#
loop_
_entity.id
_entity.type
_entity.pdbx_description
1 polymer ?
#
loop_
_entity_poly.entity_id
_entity_poly.type
_entity_poly.pdbx_seq_one_letter_code
_entity_poly.pdbx_strand_id
1 'polypeptide(L)'
;MGEVAMHHHNNEKIFDPDFLSSLGPGKTITIPVTFIQDLTRAASLQDVLNVMAKWIFHLFSAERVSITIKENEDSLTLYSVMGNNAIPMDFLVPIQGTMVGRVFSTGMLRICDDLAQSADLDCEMLSRHGMGCCMDAPMIQGTVSIGTLNVAHHEKGYYTADHAMVLQCLANWLALNIQLHLQIADMEQQACTDYLTETANRRAFMNEGERRLILSRLTGTPFIIAILDLDHFKRLNDRYGHVAGDHALKAVASLVKGNMRQEDIFARIGGEEFAMIMTGGDSEPPFSVLDSLRALIEAQVIEYEGESIRLTASIGYSSSSPEDGALSTLLKRADDALYAAKRRGRNRVEFTPG
;
A
#
# COMPACT_ATOMS: atom_id res chain seq x y z
N MET A 1 37.32 -27.85 -2.16
CA MET A 1 36.93 -26.82 -3.15
C MET A 1 35.71 -27.38 -3.86
N GLY A 2 34.51 -27.06 -3.40
CA GLY A 2 33.28 -27.46 -4.09
C GLY A 2 33.17 -26.62 -5.36
N GLU A 3 33.05 -27.22 -6.52
CA GLU A 3 32.63 -26.55 -7.73
C GLU A 3 31.25 -25.94 -7.47
N VAL A 4 31.23 -24.61 -7.41
CA VAL A 4 29.97 -23.87 -7.51
C VAL A 4 29.29 -24.36 -8.78
N ALA A 5 28.03 -24.81 -8.69
CA ALA A 5 27.28 -25.27 -9.86
C ALA A 5 27.08 -24.10 -10.83
N MET A 6 28.08 -23.92 -11.68
CA MET A 6 28.16 -22.87 -12.69
C MET A 6 27.91 -23.53 -14.04
N HIS A 7 26.77 -23.27 -14.64
CA HIS A 7 26.48 -23.69 -15.99
C HIS A 7 26.93 -22.59 -16.96
N HIS A 8 27.96 -22.87 -17.75
CA HIS A 8 28.36 -21.99 -18.86
C HIS A 8 27.53 -22.30 -20.11
N HIS A 9 26.78 -21.34 -20.56
CA HIS A 9 26.12 -21.40 -21.88
C HIS A 9 26.67 -20.24 -22.73
N ASN A 10 27.55 -20.54 -23.65
CA ASN A 10 28.22 -19.68 -24.67
C ASN A 10 28.49 -18.19 -24.32
N ASN A 11 27.61 -17.46 -23.63
CA ASN A 11 27.70 -16.04 -23.33
C ASN A 11 27.08 -15.70 -21.94
N GLU A 12 26.54 -16.72 -21.25
CA GLU A 12 25.90 -16.54 -19.95
C GLU A 12 26.54 -17.43 -18.87
N LYS A 13 26.68 -16.88 -17.68
CA LYS A 13 26.99 -17.61 -16.44
C LYS A 13 25.73 -17.65 -15.59
N ILE A 14 25.32 -18.85 -15.19
CA ILE A 14 24.09 -19.09 -14.45
C ILE A 14 24.45 -19.62 -13.08
N PHE A 15 23.85 -19.05 -12.04
CA PHE A 15 24.06 -19.44 -10.63
C PHE A 15 22.74 -19.90 -10.02
N ASP A 16 22.77 -21.08 -9.43
CA ASP A 16 21.64 -21.61 -8.68
C ASP A 16 21.36 -20.72 -7.45
N PRO A 17 20.09 -20.50 -7.03
CA PRO A 17 19.75 -19.75 -5.82
C PRO A 17 20.48 -20.22 -4.56
N ASP A 18 20.75 -21.52 -4.47
CA ASP A 18 21.44 -22.15 -3.33
C ASP A 18 22.97 -22.03 -3.36
N PHE A 19 23.56 -21.38 -4.40
CA PHE A 19 25.00 -21.24 -4.50
C PHE A 19 25.61 -20.49 -3.31
N LEU A 20 24.86 -19.57 -2.69
CA LEU A 20 25.26 -18.88 -1.46
C LEU A 20 25.42 -19.84 -0.29
N SER A 21 24.61 -20.88 -0.20
CA SER A 21 24.66 -21.90 0.85
C SER A 21 25.93 -22.77 0.75
N SER A 22 26.52 -22.85 -0.43
CA SER A 22 27.79 -23.58 -0.65
C SER A 22 29.02 -22.77 -0.24
N LEU A 23 28.86 -21.46 0.03
CA LEU A 23 29.92 -20.59 0.49
C LEU A 23 30.18 -20.88 1.98
N GLY A 24 31.35 -21.34 2.31
CA GLY A 24 31.73 -21.61 3.70
C GLY A 24 31.62 -20.38 4.60
N PRO A 25 31.57 -20.54 5.94
CA PRO A 25 31.31 -19.46 6.90
C PRO A 25 32.39 -18.34 6.94
N GLY A 26 33.46 -18.45 6.15
CA GLY A 26 34.53 -17.45 6.06
C GLY A 26 34.33 -16.38 4.95
N LYS A 27 33.31 -16.48 4.12
CA LYS A 27 33.03 -15.44 3.11
C LYS A 27 32.30 -14.26 3.76
N THR A 28 32.83 -13.06 3.58
CA THR A 28 32.28 -11.81 4.13
C THR A 28 32.02 -10.80 3.03
N ILE A 29 30.98 -9.97 3.21
CA ILE A 29 30.68 -8.82 2.35
C ILE A 29 31.01 -7.56 3.17
N THR A 30 31.79 -6.65 2.60
CA THR A 30 32.06 -5.35 3.19
C THR A 30 31.04 -4.34 2.72
N ILE A 31 30.29 -3.77 3.66
CA ILE A 31 29.29 -2.75 3.39
C ILE A 31 29.73 -1.42 4.04
N PRO A 32 29.71 -0.28 3.32
CA PRO A 32 30.05 1.02 3.91
C PRO A 32 29.08 1.39 5.05
N VAL A 33 29.59 1.95 6.13
CA VAL A 33 28.78 2.40 7.29
C VAL A 33 27.75 3.46 6.84
N THR A 34 28.11 4.32 5.91
CA THR A 34 27.22 5.34 5.35
C THR A 34 26.03 4.75 4.59
N PHE A 35 26.18 3.58 3.96
CA PHE A 35 25.06 2.85 3.37
C PHE A 35 24.00 2.51 4.42
N ILE A 36 24.43 1.94 5.56
CA ILE A 36 23.51 1.63 6.67
C ILE A 36 22.85 2.90 7.23
N GLN A 37 23.62 4.00 7.34
CA GLN A 37 23.04 5.28 7.78
C GLN A 37 22.00 5.83 6.82
N ASP A 38 22.22 5.75 5.51
CA ASP A 38 21.25 6.20 4.51
C ASP A 38 19.97 5.34 4.58
N LEU A 39 20.09 4.03 4.77
CA LEU A 39 18.94 3.12 4.94
C LEU A 39 18.13 3.43 6.21
N THR A 40 18.78 3.78 7.31
CA THR A 40 18.06 4.13 8.56
C THR A 40 17.28 5.45 8.47
N ARG A 41 17.57 6.27 7.47
CA ARG A 41 16.85 7.53 7.19
C ARG A 41 15.71 7.37 6.19
N ALA A 42 15.65 6.23 5.51
CA ALA A 42 14.57 5.93 4.56
C ALA A 42 13.24 5.80 5.32
N ALA A 43 12.26 6.63 4.95
CA ALA A 43 10.96 6.70 5.61
C ALA A 43 9.88 5.89 4.89
N SER A 44 10.12 5.50 3.63
CA SER A 44 9.20 4.75 2.79
C SER A 44 9.92 3.63 2.05
N LEU A 45 9.15 2.65 1.53
CA LEU A 45 9.70 1.63 0.63
C LEU A 45 10.42 2.25 -0.56
N GLN A 46 9.85 3.30 -1.16
CA GLN A 46 10.47 3.98 -2.30
C GLN A 46 11.84 4.58 -1.94
N ASP A 47 11.98 5.13 -0.72
CA ASP A 47 13.28 5.65 -0.24
C ASP A 47 14.29 4.51 -0.09
N VAL A 48 13.89 3.36 0.46
CA VAL A 48 14.74 2.16 0.57
C VAL A 48 15.22 1.72 -0.82
N LEU A 49 14.33 1.62 -1.81
CA LEU A 49 14.65 1.22 -3.18
C LEU A 49 15.64 2.21 -3.83
N ASN A 50 15.44 3.50 -3.65
CA ASN A 50 16.32 4.53 -4.19
C ASN A 50 17.70 4.53 -3.51
N VAL A 51 17.76 4.35 -2.20
CA VAL A 51 19.04 4.22 -1.46
C VAL A 51 19.78 2.98 -1.93
N MET A 52 19.08 1.85 -2.08
CA MET A 52 19.67 0.61 -2.60
C MET A 52 20.25 0.80 -4.00
N ALA A 53 19.47 1.35 -4.94
CA ALA A 53 19.95 1.60 -6.29
C ALA A 53 21.20 2.48 -6.32
N LYS A 54 21.22 3.58 -5.53
CA LYS A 54 22.36 4.48 -5.38
C LYS A 54 23.62 3.76 -4.89
N TRP A 55 23.50 2.97 -3.83
CA TRP A 55 24.65 2.31 -3.25
C TRP A 55 25.16 1.13 -4.10
N ILE A 56 24.27 0.38 -4.74
CA ILE A 56 24.62 -0.69 -5.69
C ILE A 56 25.37 -0.08 -6.89
N PHE A 57 24.91 1.08 -7.39
CA PHE A 57 25.61 1.82 -8.45
C PHE A 57 27.08 2.08 -8.09
N HIS A 58 27.37 2.48 -6.87
CA HIS A 58 28.74 2.71 -6.41
C HIS A 58 29.51 1.41 -6.09
N LEU A 59 28.89 0.44 -5.43
CA LEU A 59 29.54 -0.79 -5.01
C LEU A 59 29.98 -1.66 -6.19
N PHE A 60 29.25 -1.63 -7.30
CA PHE A 60 29.55 -2.40 -8.50
C PHE A 60 30.20 -1.56 -9.59
N SER A 61 30.50 -0.29 -9.35
CA SER A 61 30.89 0.66 -10.40
C SER A 61 29.96 0.56 -11.62
N ALA A 62 28.70 0.28 -11.38
CA ALA A 62 27.70 0.05 -12.42
C ALA A 62 27.37 1.38 -13.13
N GLU A 63 27.03 1.33 -14.40
CA GLU A 63 26.55 2.48 -15.17
C GLU A 63 25.03 2.51 -15.26
N ARG A 64 24.40 1.38 -14.94
CA ARG A 64 22.97 1.28 -14.72
C ARG A 64 22.67 0.31 -13.58
N VAL A 65 21.75 0.71 -12.74
CA VAL A 65 21.09 -0.16 -11.74
C VAL A 65 19.60 -0.04 -11.93
N SER A 66 18.87 -1.14 -11.88
CA SER A 66 17.40 -1.13 -11.85
C SER A 66 16.84 -2.18 -10.92
N ILE A 67 15.69 -1.88 -10.33
CA ILE A 67 14.93 -2.78 -9.48
C ILE A 67 13.58 -2.97 -10.15
N THR A 68 13.22 -4.22 -10.43
CA THR A 68 11.91 -4.57 -10.98
C THR A 68 11.12 -5.38 -9.98
N ILE A 69 9.80 -5.21 -9.96
CA ILE A 69 8.88 -5.99 -9.13
C ILE A 69 7.74 -6.49 -10.03
N LYS A 70 7.20 -7.67 -9.73
CA LYS A 70 6.08 -8.25 -10.47
C LYS A 70 4.88 -7.31 -10.47
N GLU A 71 4.40 -6.96 -11.66
CA GLU A 71 3.19 -6.14 -11.85
C GLU A 71 1.97 -7.02 -12.07
N ASN A 72 2.10 -7.98 -13.01
CA ASN A 72 1.05 -8.91 -13.38
C ASN A 72 1.66 -10.25 -13.84
N GLU A 73 0.87 -11.13 -14.46
CA GLU A 73 1.36 -12.45 -14.90
C GLU A 73 2.37 -12.39 -16.05
N ASP A 74 2.38 -11.31 -16.83
CA ASP A 74 3.16 -11.20 -18.05
C ASP A 74 4.28 -10.15 -17.98
N SER A 75 4.31 -9.29 -16.95
CA SER A 75 5.24 -8.16 -16.90
C SER A 75 5.75 -7.79 -15.50
N LEU A 76 6.91 -7.15 -15.51
CA LEU A 76 7.56 -6.55 -14.36
C LEU A 76 7.60 -5.02 -14.55
N THR A 77 7.39 -4.28 -13.47
CA THR A 77 7.48 -2.81 -13.44
C THR A 77 8.80 -2.38 -12.84
N LEU A 78 9.41 -1.33 -13.40
CA LEU A 78 10.61 -0.68 -12.88
C LEU A 78 10.23 0.23 -11.72
N TYR A 79 10.73 -0.06 -10.51
CA TYR A 79 10.46 0.74 -9.29
C TYR A 79 11.58 1.72 -8.96
N SER A 80 12.81 1.44 -9.41
CA SER A 80 13.95 2.35 -9.27
C SER A 80 14.93 2.13 -10.39
N VAL A 81 15.44 3.21 -10.95
CA VAL A 81 16.50 3.22 -11.97
C VAL A 81 17.52 4.28 -11.60
N MET A 82 18.80 3.93 -11.71
CA MET A 82 19.91 4.87 -11.56
C MET A 82 20.91 4.69 -12.69
N GLY A 83 21.44 5.79 -13.20
CA GLY A 83 22.43 5.81 -14.29
C GLY A 83 21.80 5.84 -15.68
N ASN A 84 22.29 5.02 -16.60
CA ASN A 84 21.88 4.98 -18.00
C ASN A 84 20.39 4.71 -18.18
N ASN A 85 19.72 5.47 -19.04
CA ASN A 85 18.27 5.39 -19.28
C ASN A 85 17.90 4.55 -20.53
N ALA A 86 18.63 3.47 -20.79
CA ALA A 86 18.37 2.55 -21.92
C ALA A 86 16.96 1.96 -21.92
N ILE A 87 16.46 1.64 -20.73
CA ILE A 87 15.08 1.16 -20.50
C ILE A 87 14.42 2.21 -19.60
N PRO A 88 13.42 2.97 -20.10
CA PRO A 88 12.73 4.03 -19.32
C PRO A 88 11.93 3.46 -18.14
N MET A 89 11.67 4.30 -17.13
CA MET A 89 10.93 3.90 -15.91
C MET A 89 9.49 3.45 -16.18
N ASP A 90 8.85 3.98 -17.20
CA ASP A 90 7.48 3.66 -17.61
C ASP A 90 7.37 2.43 -18.52
N PHE A 91 8.51 1.82 -18.86
CA PHE A 91 8.54 0.62 -19.68
C PHE A 91 8.16 -0.61 -18.83
N LEU A 92 7.10 -1.31 -19.23
CA LEU A 92 6.74 -2.61 -18.68
C LEU A 92 7.65 -3.67 -19.27
N VAL A 93 8.49 -4.29 -18.45
CA VAL A 93 9.45 -5.33 -18.88
C VAL A 93 8.71 -6.65 -19.03
N PRO A 94 8.61 -7.22 -20.27
CA PRO A 94 7.96 -8.51 -20.45
C PRO A 94 8.72 -9.63 -19.73
N ILE A 95 8.00 -10.58 -19.14
CA ILE A 95 8.61 -11.76 -18.53
C ILE A 95 9.15 -12.69 -19.62
N GLN A 96 8.45 -12.81 -20.75
CA GLN A 96 8.91 -13.61 -21.88
C GLN A 96 9.80 -12.78 -22.81
N GLY A 97 10.91 -13.39 -23.27
CA GLY A 97 11.83 -12.77 -24.22
C GLY A 97 12.77 -11.72 -23.64
N THR A 98 12.94 -11.70 -22.31
CA THR A 98 13.91 -10.84 -21.62
C THR A 98 14.77 -11.66 -20.67
N MET A 99 16.02 -11.24 -20.43
CA MET A 99 16.89 -11.87 -19.46
C MET A 99 16.37 -11.66 -18.03
N VAL A 100 15.92 -10.45 -17.71
CA VAL A 100 15.25 -10.11 -16.44
C VAL A 100 14.07 -11.05 -16.18
N GLY A 101 13.24 -11.29 -17.18
CA GLY A 101 12.09 -12.21 -17.08
C GLY A 101 12.49 -13.67 -16.87
N ARG A 102 13.59 -14.13 -17.50
CA ARG A 102 14.15 -15.48 -17.27
C ARG A 102 14.68 -15.62 -15.84
N VAL A 103 15.38 -14.60 -15.33
CA VAL A 103 15.86 -14.56 -13.93
C VAL A 103 14.68 -14.61 -12.96
N PHE A 104 13.65 -13.80 -13.20
CA PHE A 104 12.43 -13.80 -12.41
C PHE A 104 11.73 -15.18 -12.40
N SER A 105 11.57 -15.79 -13.58
CA SER A 105 10.82 -17.05 -13.70
C SER A 105 11.57 -18.28 -13.17
N THR A 106 12.92 -18.30 -13.34
CA THR A 106 13.73 -19.45 -12.93
C THR A 106 14.26 -19.32 -11.50
N GLY A 107 14.28 -18.10 -10.93
CA GLY A 107 14.94 -17.79 -9.67
C GLY A 107 16.46 -17.92 -9.72
N MET A 108 17.07 -18.02 -10.89
CA MET A 108 18.51 -18.18 -11.07
C MET A 108 19.16 -16.85 -11.45
N LEU A 109 20.22 -16.46 -10.73
CA LEU A 109 21.04 -15.32 -11.10
C LEU A 109 21.75 -15.58 -12.42
N ARG A 110 21.79 -14.57 -13.30
CA ARG A 110 22.46 -14.63 -14.59
C ARG A 110 23.40 -13.47 -14.81
N ILE A 111 24.56 -13.77 -15.43
CA ILE A 111 25.50 -12.79 -15.97
C ILE A 111 25.54 -12.99 -17.48
N CYS A 112 25.26 -11.94 -18.26
CA CYS A 112 25.51 -11.89 -19.70
C CYS A 112 26.82 -11.14 -19.95
N ASP A 113 27.83 -11.83 -20.46
CA ASP A 113 29.18 -11.26 -20.65
C ASP A 113 29.28 -10.35 -21.89
N ASP A 114 28.43 -10.57 -22.91
CA ASP A 114 28.36 -9.74 -24.13
C ASP A 114 26.91 -9.56 -24.58
N LEU A 115 26.34 -8.39 -24.24
CA LEU A 115 24.95 -8.05 -24.56
C LEU A 115 24.64 -8.07 -26.06
N ALA A 116 25.63 -7.78 -26.92
CA ALA A 116 25.46 -7.81 -28.39
C ALA A 116 25.21 -9.21 -28.96
N GLN A 117 25.50 -10.27 -28.20
CA GLN A 117 25.27 -11.65 -28.58
C GLN A 117 23.99 -12.25 -27.97
N SER A 118 23.27 -11.47 -27.12
CA SER A 118 22.00 -11.93 -26.54
C SER A 118 20.84 -11.66 -27.49
N ALA A 119 19.87 -12.57 -27.51
CA ALA A 119 18.61 -12.40 -28.24
C ALA A 119 17.49 -11.78 -27.34
N ASP A 120 17.77 -11.51 -26.09
CA ASP A 120 16.80 -10.94 -25.16
C ASP A 120 16.58 -9.46 -25.44
N LEU A 121 15.32 -9.02 -25.39
CA LEU A 121 14.92 -7.64 -25.71
C LEU A 121 15.60 -6.60 -24.81
N ASP A 122 15.65 -6.83 -23.51
CA ASP A 122 16.29 -5.94 -22.53
C ASP A 122 17.81 -5.83 -22.74
N CYS A 123 18.47 -6.96 -23.07
CA CYS A 123 19.88 -7.00 -23.44
C CYS A 123 20.15 -6.20 -24.74
N GLU A 124 19.28 -6.33 -25.74
CA GLU A 124 19.37 -5.55 -26.98
C GLU A 124 19.23 -4.04 -26.71
N MET A 125 18.26 -3.64 -25.89
CA MET A 125 18.05 -2.24 -25.50
C MET A 125 19.26 -1.68 -24.77
N LEU A 126 19.84 -2.43 -23.83
CA LEU A 126 21.05 -2.04 -23.09
C LEU A 126 22.25 -1.90 -24.03
N SER A 127 22.45 -2.88 -24.93
CA SER A 127 23.55 -2.89 -25.90
C SER A 127 23.50 -1.69 -26.85
N ARG A 128 22.32 -1.31 -27.35
CA ARG A 128 22.12 -0.12 -28.20
C ARG A 128 22.48 1.19 -27.50
N HIS A 129 22.48 1.21 -26.18
CA HIS A 129 22.85 2.38 -25.36
C HIS A 129 24.24 2.27 -24.75
N GLY A 130 25.11 1.41 -25.33
CA GLY A 130 26.52 1.36 -25.00
C GLY A 130 26.89 0.45 -23.82
N MET A 131 25.93 -0.34 -23.28
CA MET A 131 26.28 -1.35 -22.27
C MET A 131 26.87 -2.58 -22.92
N GLY A 132 27.91 -3.16 -22.31
CA GLY A 132 28.64 -4.31 -22.80
C GLY A 132 28.20 -5.62 -22.13
N CYS A 133 27.89 -5.57 -20.84
CA CYS A 133 27.44 -6.72 -20.05
C CYS A 133 26.38 -6.32 -19.00
N CYS A 134 25.65 -7.32 -18.52
CA CYS A 134 24.74 -7.13 -17.38
C CYS A 134 24.77 -8.34 -16.42
N MET A 135 24.24 -8.12 -15.22
CA MET A 135 24.05 -9.15 -14.21
C MET A 135 22.72 -8.90 -13.50
N ASP A 136 21.86 -9.91 -13.46
CA ASP A 136 20.52 -9.84 -12.92
C ASP A 136 20.35 -10.89 -11.81
N ALA A 137 19.95 -10.45 -10.63
CA ALA A 137 19.72 -11.30 -9.46
C ALA A 137 18.24 -11.36 -9.11
N PRO A 138 17.68 -12.56 -8.86
CA PRO A 138 16.31 -12.69 -8.41
C PRO A 138 16.17 -12.20 -6.96
N MET A 139 15.08 -11.49 -6.67
CA MET A 139 14.64 -11.16 -5.33
C MET A 139 13.71 -12.27 -4.84
N ILE A 140 14.22 -13.18 -4.02
CA ILE A 140 13.51 -14.40 -3.62
C ILE A 140 12.86 -14.23 -2.25
N GLN A 141 11.59 -14.62 -2.17
CA GLN A 141 10.81 -14.74 -0.95
C GLN A 141 10.31 -16.17 -0.78
N GLY A 142 10.84 -16.90 0.19
CA GLY A 142 10.57 -18.33 0.30
C GLY A 142 11.08 -19.08 -0.93
N THR A 143 10.16 -19.57 -1.77
CA THR A 143 10.45 -20.27 -3.04
C THR A 143 10.05 -19.47 -4.28
N VAL A 144 9.58 -18.24 -4.11
CA VAL A 144 9.03 -17.43 -5.20
C VAL A 144 9.88 -16.19 -5.41
N SER A 145 10.16 -15.87 -6.67
CA SER A 145 10.75 -14.58 -7.04
C SER A 145 9.66 -13.51 -7.04
N ILE A 146 9.93 -12.38 -6.37
CA ILE A 146 9.01 -11.21 -6.33
C ILE A 146 9.44 -10.11 -7.30
N GLY A 147 10.66 -10.21 -7.85
CA GLY A 147 11.24 -9.23 -8.76
C GLY A 147 12.70 -9.52 -9.00
N THR A 148 13.43 -8.55 -9.56
CA THR A 148 14.86 -8.66 -9.82
C THR A 148 15.64 -7.40 -9.48
N LEU A 149 16.91 -7.57 -9.14
CA LEU A 149 17.90 -6.53 -8.94
C LEU A 149 18.95 -6.63 -10.06
N ASN A 150 19.11 -5.58 -10.84
CA ASN A 150 19.82 -5.64 -12.11
C ASN A 150 20.92 -4.58 -12.16
N VAL A 151 22.09 -4.92 -12.69
CA VAL A 151 23.23 -4.03 -12.93
C VAL A 151 23.77 -4.21 -14.34
N ALA A 152 24.24 -3.12 -14.96
CA ALA A 152 24.89 -3.15 -16.27
C ALA A 152 26.16 -2.28 -16.29
N HIS A 153 27.13 -2.67 -17.12
CA HIS A 153 28.43 -2.02 -17.31
C HIS A 153 28.81 -1.97 -18.80
N HIS A 154 29.58 -0.97 -19.22
CA HIS A 154 29.98 -0.85 -20.64
C HIS A 154 31.06 -1.87 -21.07
N GLU A 155 31.91 -2.32 -20.14
CA GLU A 155 32.93 -3.34 -20.45
C GLU A 155 32.30 -4.74 -20.50
N LYS A 156 32.59 -5.49 -21.56
CA LYS A 156 32.19 -6.90 -21.67
C LYS A 156 32.88 -7.77 -20.63
N GLY A 157 32.18 -8.73 -20.06
CA GLY A 157 32.73 -9.68 -19.10
C GLY A 157 33.17 -9.08 -17.76
N TYR A 158 32.72 -7.86 -17.45
CA TYR A 158 33.11 -7.15 -16.21
C TYR A 158 32.68 -7.88 -14.95
N TYR A 159 31.50 -8.50 -14.93
CA TYR A 159 30.96 -9.14 -13.74
C TYR A 159 31.53 -10.54 -13.51
N THR A 160 31.85 -10.83 -12.25
CA THR A 160 32.45 -12.10 -11.79
C THR A 160 31.52 -12.86 -10.84
N ALA A 161 31.91 -14.08 -10.47
CA ALA A 161 31.19 -14.87 -9.47
C ALA A 161 31.15 -14.18 -8.08
N ASP A 162 32.19 -13.42 -7.71
CA ASP A 162 32.20 -12.67 -6.46
C ASP A 162 31.19 -11.50 -6.53
N HIS A 163 31.07 -10.84 -7.68
CA HIS A 163 30.00 -9.85 -7.91
C HIS A 163 28.60 -10.48 -7.81
N ALA A 164 28.41 -11.68 -8.41
CA ALA A 164 27.14 -12.40 -8.34
C ALA A 164 26.73 -12.72 -6.90
N MET A 165 27.69 -13.15 -6.07
CA MET A 165 27.48 -13.42 -4.65
C MET A 165 26.99 -12.17 -3.90
N VAL A 166 27.66 -11.03 -4.09
CA VAL A 166 27.29 -9.78 -3.43
C VAL A 166 25.92 -9.30 -3.90
N LEU A 167 25.66 -9.32 -5.21
CA LEU A 167 24.37 -8.89 -5.76
C LEU A 167 23.22 -9.74 -5.26
N GLN A 168 23.41 -11.08 -5.21
CA GLN A 168 22.37 -11.99 -4.69
C GLN A 168 22.08 -11.76 -3.21
N CYS A 169 23.12 -11.52 -2.39
CA CYS A 169 22.92 -11.17 -0.99
C CYS A 169 22.11 -9.89 -0.84
N LEU A 170 22.41 -8.86 -1.62
CA LEU A 170 21.68 -7.60 -1.62
C LEU A 170 20.24 -7.77 -2.14
N ALA A 171 20.04 -8.60 -3.17
CA ALA A 171 18.71 -8.91 -3.70
C ALA A 171 17.84 -9.65 -2.66
N ASN A 172 18.39 -10.64 -1.95
CA ASN A 172 17.68 -11.34 -0.87
C ASN A 172 17.34 -10.41 0.29
N TRP A 173 18.28 -9.53 0.68
CA TRP A 173 18.04 -8.54 1.71
C TRP A 173 16.94 -7.55 1.29
N LEU A 174 16.94 -7.11 0.03
CA LEU A 174 15.93 -6.21 -0.52
C LEU A 174 14.55 -6.89 -0.55
N ALA A 175 14.48 -8.16 -0.96
CA ALA A 175 13.24 -8.93 -0.93
C ALA A 175 12.62 -8.99 0.47
N LEU A 176 13.46 -9.22 1.51
CA LEU A 176 13.02 -9.20 2.90
C LEU A 176 12.48 -7.83 3.33
N ASN A 177 13.14 -6.74 2.94
CA ASN A 177 12.68 -5.39 3.28
C ASN A 177 11.35 -5.04 2.59
N ILE A 178 11.18 -5.40 1.31
CA ILE A 178 9.91 -5.23 0.59
C ILE A 178 8.80 -5.99 1.35
N GLN A 179 9.04 -7.23 1.73
CA GLN A 179 8.08 -8.04 2.49
C GLN A 179 7.68 -7.37 3.81
N LEU A 180 8.67 -6.92 4.59
CA LEU A 180 8.40 -6.26 5.87
C LEU A 180 7.54 -5.00 5.70
N HIS A 181 7.83 -4.18 4.70
CA HIS A 181 7.03 -2.98 4.43
C HIS A 181 5.59 -3.32 4.01
N LEU A 182 5.41 -4.36 3.17
CA LEU A 182 4.07 -4.82 2.77
C LEU A 182 3.29 -5.39 3.95
N GLN A 183 3.95 -6.16 4.83
CA GLN A 183 3.32 -6.69 6.05
C GLN A 183 2.93 -5.58 7.02
N ILE A 184 3.79 -4.57 7.21
CA ILE A 184 3.47 -3.40 8.06
C ILE A 184 2.26 -2.65 7.48
N ALA A 185 2.24 -2.39 6.16
CA ALA A 185 1.13 -1.72 5.51
C ALA A 185 -0.19 -2.51 5.64
N ASP A 186 -0.14 -3.85 5.49
CA ASP A 186 -1.31 -4.72 5.69
C ASP A 186 -1.78 -4.70 7.15
N MET A 187 -0.87 -4.78 8.11
CA MET A 187 -1.20 -4.66 9.54
C MET A 187 -1.80 -3.29 9.87
N GLU A 188 -1.28 -2.21 9.29
CA GLU A 188 -1.82 -0.86 9.45
C GLU A 188 -3.22 -0.75 8.85
N GLN A 189 -3.44 -1.32 7.67
CA GLN A 189 -4.74 -1.35 7.03
C GLN A 189 -5.75 -2.17 7.84
N GLN A 190 -5.39 -3.36 8.30
CA GLN A 190 -6.23 -4.18 9.19
C GLN A 190 -6.50 -3.46 10.50
N ALA A 191 -5.51 -2.73 11.05
CA ALA A 191 -5.68 -1.92 12.25
C ALA A 191 -6.54 -0.67 12.06
N CYS A 192 -6.89 -0.30 10.82
CA CYS A 192 -7.66 0.90 10.47
C CYS A 192 -9.05 0.60 9.89
N THR A 193 -9.40 -0.66 9.63
CA THR A 193 -10.67 -1.08 9.02
C THR A 193 -11.53 -1.87 10.01
N ASP A 194 -12.83 -1.68 9.99
CA ASP A 194 -13.80 -2.52 10.71
C ASP A 194 -14.05 -3.80 9.89
N TYR A 195 -13.80 -4.96 10.49
CA TYR A 195 -13.86 -6.27 9.83
C TYR A 195 -15.25 -6.66 9.29
N LEU A 196 -16.31 -6.12 9.90
CA LEU A 196 -17.68 -6.46 9.52
C LEU A 196 -18.17 -5.62 8.35
N THR A 197 -17.96 -4.30 8.43
CA THR A 197 -18.55 -3.30 7.52
C THR A 197 -17.60 -2.82 6.43
N GLU A 198 -16.33 -3.17 6.53
CA GLU A 198 -15.25 -2.71 5.59
C GLU A 198 -15.15 -1.17 5.47
N THR A 199 -15.67 -0.49 6.49
CA THR A 199 -15.48 0.96 6.67
C THR A 199 -14.25 1.22 7.52
N ALA A 200 -13.81 2.47 7.63
CA ALA A 200 -12.80 2.81 8.63
C ALA A 200 -13.29 2.41 10.03
N ASN A 201 -12.35 2.05 10.92
CA ASN A 201 -12.68 1.78 12.31
C ASN A 201 -12.49 3.05 13.17
N ARG A 202 -12.80 2.95 14.47
CA ARG A 202 -12.67 4.04 15.43
C ARG A 202 -11.25 4.65 15.45
N ARG A 203 -10.20 3.81 15.32
CA ARG A 203 -8.81 4.28 15.35
C ARG A 203 -8.49 5.14 14.14
N ALA A 204 -8.86 4.67 12.95
CA ALA A 204 -8.67 5.43 11.70
C ALA A 204 -9.42 6.77 11.73
N PHE A 205 -10.66 6.75 12.21
CA PHE A 205 -11.47 7.95 12.38
C PHE A 205 -10.79 8.99 13.33
N MET A 206 -10.29 8.55 14.48
CA MET A 206 -9.62 9.43 15.43
C MET A 206 -8.34 10.03 14.83
N ASN A 207 -7.51 9.22 14.17
CA ASN A 207 -6.27 9.69 13.54
C ASN A 207 -6.55 10.73 12.44
N GLU A 208 -7.53 10.47 11.56
CA GLU A 208 -7.89 11.44 10.53
C GLU A 208 -8.54 12.71 11.10
N GLY A 209 -9.37 12.58 12.14
CA GLY A 209 -9.96 13.73 12.83
C GLY A 209 -8.91 14.67 13.41
N GLU A 210 -7.90 14.14 14.09
CA GLU A 210 -6.77 14.94 14.60
C GLU A 210 -5.99 15.62 13.46
N ARG A 211 -5.71 14.90 12.38
CA ARG A 211 -5.06 15.47 11.20
C ARG A 211 -5.87 16.63 10.60
N ARG A 212 -7.19 16.46 10.44
CA ARG A 212 -8.09 17.50 9.91
C ARG A 212 -8.18 18.71 10.86
N LEU A 213 -8.15 18.48 12.16
CA LEU A 213 -8.15 19.57 13.14
C LEU A 213 -6.89 20.45 13.03
N ILE A 214 -5.71 19.82 12.86
CA ILE A 214 -4.45 20.54 12.63
C ILE A 214 -4.53 21.34 11.33
N LEU A 215 -4.98 20.74 10.24
CA LEU A 215 -5.13 21.42 8.94
C LEU A 215 -6.12 22.58 9.02
N SER A 216 -7.28 22.38 9.65
CA SER A 216 -8.29 23.43 9.82
C SER A 216 -7.75 24.66 10.54
N ARG A 217 -6.92 24.46 11.56
CA ARG A 217 -6.24 25.57 12.27
C ARG A 217 -5.23 26.31 11.39
N LEU A 218 -4.51 25.59 10.53
CA LEU A 218 -3.49 26.16 9.64
C LEU A 218 -4.08 26.91 8.44
N THR A 219 -5.16 26.38 7.88
CA THR A 219 -5.76 26.89 6.65
C THR A 219 -7.00 27.75 6.86
N GLY A 220 -7.60 27.69 8.06
CA GLY A 220 -8.90 28.32 8.33
C GLY A 220 -10.09 27.58 7.70
N THR A 221 -9.88 26.44 7.04
CA THR A 221 -10.93 25.67 6.37
C THR A 221 -11.64 24.76 7.38
N PRO A 222 -12.95 24.96 7.65
CA PRO A 222 -13.67 24.12 8.59
C PRO A 222 -13.97 22.76 8.01
N PHE A 223 -14.14 21.75 8.89
CA PHE A 223 -14.66 20.44 8.56
C PHE A 223 -15.79 20.05 9.49
N ILE A 224 -16.56 19.04 9.09
CA ILE A 224 -17.72 18.56 9.81
C ILE A 224 -17.42 17.21 10.43
N ILE A 225 -17.84 17.01 11.68
CA ILE A 225 -17.96 15.69 12.30
C ILE A 225 -19.43 15.38 12.50
N ALA A 226 -19.86 14.19 12.05
CA ALA A 226 -21.18 13.67 12.32
C ALA A 226 -21.09 12.30 12.98
N ILE A 227 -21.99 12.01 13.89
CA ILE A 227 -22.19 10.70 14.53
C ILE A 227 -23.59 10.20 14.13
N LEU A 228 -23.65 8.98 13.62
CA LEU A 228 -24.85 8.30 13.19
C LEU A 228 -25.07 7.07 14.07
N ASP A 229 -26.30 6.88 14.52
CA ASP A 229 -26.70 5.71 15.31
C ASP A 229 -27.99 5.11 14.70
N LEU A 230 -27.99 3.80 14.54
CA LEU A 230 -29.14 3.07 13.98
C LEU A 230 -30.24 2.93 15.01
N ASP A 231 -31.38 3.54 14.73
CA ASP A 231 -32.50 3.58 15.65
C ASP A 231 -33.05 2.19 15.94
N HIS A 232 -33.20 1.87 17.23
CA HIS A 232 -33.77 0.62 17.71
C HIS A 232 -33.05 -0.65 17.24
N PHE A 233 -31.76 -0.58 16.91
CA PHE A 233 -30.97 -1.70 16.40
C PHE A 233 -30.99 -2.93 17.33
N LYS A 234 -31.01 -2.72 18.66
CA LYS A 234 -31.18 -3.80 19.61
C LYS A 234 -32.49 -4.60 19.39
N ARG A 235 -33.60 -3.92 19.07
CA ARG A 235 -34.90 -4.60 18.80
C ARG A 235 -34.83 -5.44 17.52
N LEU A 236 -34.05 -5.01 16.54
CA LEU A 236 -33.79 -5.78 15.34
C LEU A 236 -33.05 -7.08 15.70
N ASN A 237 -31.95 -6.98 16.48
CA ASN A 237 -31.22 -8.16 16.94
C ASN A 237 -32.09 -9.11 17.79
N ASP A 238 -32.91 -8.56 18.69
CA ASP A 238 -33.80 -9.35 19.56
C ASP A 238 -34.88 -10.09 18.73
N ARG A 239 -35.31 -9.53 17.57
CA ARG A 239 -36.34 -10.10 16.72
C ARG A 239 -35.78 -11.07 15.67
N TYR A 240 -34.67 -10.74 15.00
CA TYR A 240 -34.16 -11.45 13.82
C TYR A 240 -32.82 -12.13 14.07
N GLY A 241 -32.24 -11.96 15.25
CA GLY A 241 -30.90 -12.48 15.60
C GLY A 241 -29.73 -11.58 15.17
N HIS A 242 -28.58 -11.86 15.77
CA HIS A 242 -27.35 -11.06 15.52
C HIS A 242 -26.85 -11.14 14.08
N VAL A 243 -27.05 -12.26 13.38
CA VAL A 243 -26.65 -12.43 11.98
C VAL A 243 -27.43 -11.48 11.07
N ALA A 244 -28.74 -11.30 11.33
CA ALA A 244 -29.57 -10.31 10.63
C ALA A 244 -29.08 -8.87 10.92
N GLY A 245 -28.70 -8.61 12.18
CA GLY A 245 -28.08 -7.33 12.56
C GLY A 245 -26.78 -7.05 11.81
N ASP A 246 -25.88 -8.02 11.72
CA ASP A 246 -24.65 -7.92 10.96
C ASP A 246 -24.91 -7.64 9.48
N HIS A 247 -25.93 -8.31 8.89
CA HIS A 247 -26.36 -8.05 7.51
C HIS A 247 -26.87 -6.61 7.35
N ALA A 248 -27.65 -6.12 8.30
CA ALA A 248 -28.17 -4.76 8.30
C ALA A 248 -27.05 -3.72 8.41
N LEU A 249 -26.06 -3.95 9.28
CA LEU A 249 -24.87 -3.08 9.41
C LEU A 249 -24.09 -2.99 8.10
N LYS A 250 -23.85 -4.13 7.42
CA LYS A 250 -23.18 -4.17 6.11
C LYS A 250 -23.96 -3.41 5.05
N ALA A 251 -25.28 -3.60 5.00
CA ALA A 251 -26.13 -2.93 4.03
C ALA A 251 -26.13 -1.41 4.20
N VAL A 252 -26.26 -0.92 5.43
CA VAL A 252 -26.20 0.51 5.75
C VAL A 252 -24.80 1.07 5.45
N ALA A 253 -23.75 0.35 5.84
CA ALA A 253 -22.39 0.79 5.60
C ALA A 253 -22.09 0.96 4.10
N SER A 254 -22.51 -0.02 3.29
CA SER A 254 -22.36 0.04 1.82
C SER A 254 -23.14 1.20 1.21
N LEU A 255 -24.39 1.40 1.66
CA LEU A 255 -25.23 2.49 1.19
C LEU A 255 -24.61 3.86 1.48
N VAL A 256 -24.20 4.10 2.72
CA VAL A 256 -23.61 5.39 3.13
C VAL A 256 -22.30 5.62 2.39
N LYS A 257 -21.39 4.64 2.38
CA LYS A 257 -20.09 4.73 1.69
C LYS A 257 -20.24 5.03 0.19
N GLY A 258 -21.23 4.41 -0.47
CA GLY A 258 -21.50 4.65 -1.89
C GLY A 258 -22.09 6.03 -2.21
N ASN A 259 -22.55 6.79 -1.20
CA ASN A 259 -23.13 8.12 -1.35
C ASN A 259 -22.29 9.24 -0.69
N MET A 260 -21.06 8.92 -0.22
CA MET A 260 -20.10 9.89 0.28
C MET A 260 -19.03 10.19 -0.76
N ARG A 261 -18.36 11.32 -0.63
CA ARG A 261 -17.23 11.72 -1.49
C ARG A 261 -15.99 10.91 -1.14
N GLN A 262 -15.05 10.81 -2.07
CA GLN A 262 -13.81 10.05 -1.87
C GLN A 262 -12.92 10.63 -0.76
N GLU A 263 -12.98 11.94 -0.54
CA GLU A 263 -12.22 12.66 0.50
C GLU A 263 -12.85 12.60 1.89
N ASP A 264 -14.09 12.12 2.00
CA ASP A 264 -14.79 12.00 3.27
C ASP A 264 -14.44 10.65 3.94
N ILE A 265 -14.47 10.65 5.26
CA ILE A 265 -14.25 9.44 6.06
C ILE A 265 -15.58 8.96 6.61
N PHE A 266 -15.84 7.67 6.44
CA PHE A 266 -16.93 6.97 7.07
C PHE A 266 -16.39 5.79 7.87
N ALA A 267 -16.69 5.77 9.16
CA ALA A 267 -16.13 4.83 10.11
C ALA A 267 -17.20 4.21 11.02
N ARG A 268 -17.02 2.94 11.38
CA ARG A 268 -17.76 2.32 12.47
C ARG A 268 -17.01 2.52 13.77
N ILE A 269 -17.62 3.20 14.74
CA ILE A 269 -16.98 3.57 16.01
C ILE A 269 -17.51 2.81 17.22
N GLY A 270 -18.63 2.11 17.05
CA GLY A 270 -19.30 1.32 18.10
C GLY A 270 -20.09 0.17 17.49
N GLY A 271 -20.93 -0.48 18.27
CA GLY A 271 -21.77 -1.60 17.84
C GLY A 271 -22.67 -1.25 16.65
N GLU A 272 -23.51 -0.22 16.83
CA GLU A 272 -24.48 0.30 15.86
C GLU A 272 -24.20 1.78 15.51
N GLU A 273 -23.03 2.29 15.95
CA GLU A 273 -22.63 3.68 15.79
C GLU A 273 -21.58 3.84 14.69
N PHE A 274 -21.83 4.82 13.84
CA PHE A 274 -20.91 5.25 12.79
C PHE A 274 -20.56 6.71 12.97
N ALA A 275 -19.41 7.10 12.44
CA ALA A 275 -18.99 8.49 12.42
C ALA A 275 -18.49 8.90 11.05
N MET A 276 -18.63 10.18 10.73
CA MET A 276 -18.22 10.76 9.46
C MET A 276 -17.35 11.99 9.70
N ILE A 277 -16.33 12.16 8.87
CA ILE A 277 -15.59 13.41 8.71
C ILE A 277 -15.82 13.88 7.30
N MET A 278 -16.37 15.08 7.14
CA MET A 278 -16.71 15.66 5.85
C MET A 278 -16.01 17.00 5.69
N THR A 279 -15.46 17.26 4.52
CA THR A 279 -14.95 18.58 4.19
C THR A 279 -16.13 19.53 3.94
N GLY A 280 -16.11 20.70 4.56
CA GLY A 280 -17.03 21.78 4.24
C GLY A 280 -16.82 22.19 2.77
N GLY A 281 -17.80 21.96 1.91
CA GLY A 281 -17.76 22.40 0.51
C GLY A 281 -18.75 23.53 0.31
N ASP A 282 -18.43 24.46 -0.59
CA ASP A 282 -19.27 25.62 -0.91
C ASP A 282 -20.60 25.26 -1.63
N SER A 283 -20.74 24.00 -2.07
CA SER A 283 -21.82 23.57 -2.97
C SER A 283 -23.08 23.05 -2.26
N GLU A 284 -22.97 22.44 -1.06
CA GLU A 284 -24.15 21.94 -0.34
C GLU A 284 -24.01 22.08 1.17
N PRO A 285 -25.06 22.55 1.89
CA PRO A 285 -25.04 22.60 3.33
C PRO A 285 -24.86 21.19 3.94
N PRO A 286 -24.05 21.04 5.01
CA PRO A 286 -23.84 19.73 5.65
C PRO A 286 -25.14 19.04 6.08
N PHE A 287 -26.12 19.82 6.52
CA PHE A 287 -27.45 19.31 6.87
C PHE A 287 -28.12 18.57 5.69
N SER A 288 -28.08 19.13 4.47
CA SER A 288 -28.71 18.53 3.29
C SER A 288 -28.09 17.17 2.95
N VAL A 289 -26.75 17.08 3.02
CA VAL A 289 -26.04 15.83 2.75
C VAL A 289 -26.41 14.78 3.79
N LEU A 290 -26.36 15.13 5.06
CA LEU A 290 -26.66 14.21 6.17
C LEU A 290 -28.14 13.78 6.18
N ASP A 291 -29.08 14.69 5.87
CA ASP A 291 -30.49 14.35 5.77
C ASP A 291 -30.78 13.47 4.55
N SER A 292 -30.08 13.67 3.45
CA SER A 292 -30.15 12.78 2.29
C SER A 292 -29.68 11.38 2.65
N LEU A 293 -28.56 11.21 3.36
CA LEU A 293 -28.09 9.90 3.85
C LEU A 293 -29.10 9.25 4.79
N ARG A 294 -29.66 10.02 5.73
CA ARG A 294 -30.72 9.55 6.63
C ARG A 294 -31.94 9.03 5.85
N ALA A 295 -32.40 9.81 4.84
CA ALA A 295 -33.54 9.44 4.00
C ALA A 295 -33.26 8.20 3.15
N LEU A 296 -32.04 8.03 2.65
CA LEU A 296 -31.63 6.82 1.93
C LEU A 296 -31.67 5.58 2.85
N ILE A 297 -31.21 5.69 4.11
CA ILE A 297 -31.29 4.61 5.09
C ILE A 297 -32.75 4.26 5.40
N GLU A 298 -33.62 5.26 5.63
CA GLU A 298 -35.04 5.05 5.87
C GLU A 298 -35.75 4.37 4.72
N ALA A 299 -35.38 4.72 3.47
CA ALA A 299 -35.96 4.16 2.26
C ALA A 299 -35.46 2.75 1.94
N GLN A 300 -34.29 2.37 2.48
CA GLN A 300 -33.68 1.07 2.19
C GLN A 300 -34.51 -0.07 2.76
N VAL A 301 -34.78 -1.08 1.92
CA VAL A 301 -35.34 -2.37 2.33
C VAL A 301 -34.22 -3.40 2.31
N ILE A 302 -33.96 -4.01 3.45
CA ILE A 302 -32.92 -5.04 3.60
C ILE A 302 -33.62 -6.40 3.65
N GLU A 303 -33.39 -7.21 2.61
CA GLU A 303 -33.95 -8.56 2.56
C GLU A 303 -33.04 -9.55 3.29
N TYR A 304 -33.61 -10.28 4.25
CA TYR A 304 -32.88 -11.29 5.01
C TYR A 304 -33.80 -12.49 5.29
N GLU A 305 -33.45 -13.68 4.80
CA GLU A 305 -34.21 -14.94 4.98
C GLU A 305 -35.73 -14.84 4.64
N GLY A 306 -36.08 -14.03 3.64
CA GLY A 306 -37.44 -13.79 3.21
C GLY A 306 -38.22 -12.74 4.01
N GLU A 307 -37.57 -12.13 5.00
CA GLU A 307 -38.11 -11.01 5.79
C GLU A 307 -37.57 -9.69 5.26
N SER A 308 -38.42 -8.66 5.18
CA SER A 308 -38.04 -7.30 4.78
C SER A 308 -37.79 -6.43 6.02
N ILE A 309 -36.53 -6.10 6.27
CA ILE A 309 -36.09 -5.29 7.41
C ILE A 309 -35.98 -3.81 6.98
N ARG A 310 -36.54 -2.91 7.79
CA ARG A 310 -36.39 -1.45 7.62
C ARG A 310 -35.78 -0.86 8.89
N LEU A 311 -34.88 0.09 8.69
CA LEU A 311 -34.17 0.80 9.73
C LEU A 311 -34.29 2.32 9.53
N THR A 312 -34.14 3.06 10.58
CA THR A 312 -33.90 4.51 10.54
C THR A 312 -32.62 4.84 11.27
N ALA A 313 -32.10 6.02 11.07
CA ALA A 313 -30.90 6.50 11.75
C ALA A 313 -31.13 7.89 12.31
N SER A 314 -30.58 8.14 13.49
CA SER A 314 -30.43 9.48 14.08
C SER A 314 -29.01 9.97 13.83
N ILE A 315 -28.85 11.24 13.44
CA ILE A 315 -27.55 11.83 13.12
C ILE A 315 -27.39 13.12 13.92
N GLY A 316 -26.26 13.24 14.61
CA GLY A 316 -25.84 14.48 15.23
C GLY A 316 -24.56 14.99 14.61
N TYR A 317 -24.44 16.28 14.33
CA TYR A 317 -23.22 16.83 13.76
C TYR A 317 -22.80 18.16 14.34
N SER A 318 -21.52 18.47 14.19
CA SER A 318 -20.89 19.73 14.59
C SER A 318 -19.85 20.16 13.55
N SER A 319 -19.64 21.46 13.44
CA SER A 319 -18.58 22.05 12.62
C SER A 319 -17.35 22.36 13.46
N SER A 320 -16.15 22.17 12.90
CA SER A 320 -14.93 22.63 13.53
C SER A 320 -14.85 24.16 13.56
N SER A 321 -14.25 24.66 14.63
CA SER A 321 -13.93 26.08 14.82
C SER A 321 -12.41 26.23 14.99
N PRO A 322 -11.81 27.37 14.59
CA PRO A 322 -10.40 27.65 14.87
C PRO A 322 -10.05 27.61 16.37
N GLU A 323 -11.04 27.81 17.25
CA GLU A 323 -10.89 27.82 18.70
C GLU A 323 -10.90 26.40 19.30
N ASP A 324 -11.26 25.37 18.52
CA ASP A 324 -11.32 24.00 19.02
C ASP A 324 -9.93 23.51 19.44
N GLY A 325 -9.73 23.30 20.73
CA GLY A 325 -8.47 22.85 21.32
C GLY A 325 -8.17 21.36 21.11
N ALA A 326 -9.20 20.53 20.92
CA ALA A 326 -9.09 19.08 20.79
C ALA A 326 -10.25 18.49 19.98
N LEU A 327 -9.99 17.38 19.29
CA LEU A 327 -11.01 16.62 18.56
C LEU A 327 -12.16 16.16 19.47
N SER A 328 -11.86 15.84 20.72
CA SER A 328 -12.85 15.44 21.72
C SER A 328 -13.94 16.48 21.97
N THR A 329 -13.65 17.76 21.77
CA THR A 329 -14.64 18.84 21.88
C THR A 329 -15.66 18.78 20.75
N LEU A 330 -15.19 18.55 19.51
CA LEU A 330 -16.08 18.40 18.36
C LEU A 330 -16.96 17.16 18.50
N LEU A 331 -16.34 16.04 18.89
CA LEU A 331 -17.06 14.78 19.12
C LEU A 331 -18.14 14.93 20.16
N LYS A 332 -17.85 15.61 21.27
CA LYS A 332 -18.85 15.85 22.30
C LYS A 332 -20.04 16.67 21.78
N ARG A 333 -19.80 17.72 20.98
CA ARG A 333 -20.89 18.50 20.37
C ARG A 333 -21.73 17.65 19.39
N ALA A 334 -21.08 16.82 18.58
CA ALA A 334 -21.79 15.91 17.67
C ALA A 334 -22.63 14.86 18.44
N ASP A 335 -22.11 14.36 19.56
CA ASP A 335 -22.83 13.44 20.46
C ASP A 335 -24.02 14.11 21.17
N ASP A 336 -23.85 15.33 21.64
CA ASP A 336 -24.94 16.13 22.22
C ASP A 336 -26.06 16.37 21.18
N ALA A 337 -25.70 16.63 19.91
CA ALA A 337 -26.66 16.76 18.82
C ALA A 337 -27.36 15.42 18.54
N LEU A 338 -26.64 14.29 18.50
CA LEU A 338 -27.21 12.95 18.32
C LEU A 338 -28.19 12.62 19.46
N TYR A 339 -27.82 12.95 20.69
CA TYR A 339 -28.71 12.75 21.81
C TYR A 339 -30.00 13.59 21.67
N ALA A 340 -29.89 14.85 21.19
CA ALA A 340 -31.07 15.67 20.89
C ALA A 340 -31.95 15.04 19.79
N ALA A 341 -31.34 14.49 18.72
CA ALA A 341 -32.06 13.79 17.67
C ALA A 341 -32.86 12.59 18.22
N LYS A 342 -32.21 11.77 19.05
CA LYS A 342 -32.88 10.63 19.72
C LYS A 342 -34.04 11.05 20.63
N ARG A 343 -33.87 12.13 21.39
CA ARG A 343 -34.94 12.66 22.29
C ARG A 343 -36.11 13.29 21.55
N ARG A 344 -35.88 13.93 20.40
CA ARG A 344 -36.91 14.61 19.60
C ARG A 344 -37.70 13.67 18.72
N GLY A 345 -37.53 12.34 18.86
CA GLY A 345 -38.33 11.33 18.16
C GLY A 345 -37.57 10.51 17.12
N ARG A 346 -36.22 10.58 17.09
CA ARG A 346 -35.35 9.80 16.20
C ARG A 346 -35.53 10.12 14.70
N ASN A 347 -34.87 9.37 13.82
CA ASN A 347 -34.97 9.49 12.37
C ASN A 347 -34.80 10.94 11.89
N ARG A 348 -33.77 11.60 12.33
CA ARG A 348 -33.51 13.03 12.03
C ARG A 348 -32.04 13.40 12.18
N VAL A 349 -31.72 14.57 11.63
CA VAL A 349 -30.43 15.22 11.77
C VAL A 349 -30.56 16.40 12.71
N GLU A 350 -29.66 16.54 13.67
CA GLU A 350 -29.56 17.70 14.57
C GLU A 350 -28.14 18.27 14.54
N PHE A 351 -28.05 19.56 14.82
CA PHE A 351 -26.79 20.33 14.80
C PHE A 351 -26.50 20.97 16.14
N THR A 352 -25.23 20.92 16.55
CA THR A 352 -24.72 21.76 17.66
C THR A 352 -23.60 22.66 17.11
N PRO A 353 -23.75 24.01 17.23
CA PRO A 353 -22.73 24.96 16.77
C PRO A 353 -21.43 24.82 17.57
N GLY A 354 -20.33 25.32 16.96
CA GLY A 354 -19.01 25.42 17.56
C GLY A 354 -18.90 26.58 18.53
#